data_8da53dd7c9f234aaf990e6298203db9d
#
_entry.id   8da53dd7c9f234aaf990e6298203db9d
#
_cell.length_a   1.000
_cell.length_b   1.000
_cell.length_c   1.000
_cell.angle_alpha   90.00
_cell.angle_beta   90.00
_cell.angle_gamma   90.00
#
_symmetry.space_group_name_H-M   'P 1'
#
loop_
_entity.id
_entity.type
_entity.pdbx_description
1 polymer ?
#
loop_
_entity_poly.entity_id
_entity_poly.type
_entity_poly.pdbx_seq_one_letter_code
_entity_poly.pdbx_strand_id
1 'polypeptide(L)'
;MACNAGKTFNKAEDAQDAGRQFIRASLDGDYEKARFYLLSDSTNLLLISKWQQGFDKMDQETRQQYRDASILPIKIRAVNDSVTIYSYSNSFRKDTTTVRIVRVQGEWLVDLKEILNDKHP
;
A
#
# COMPACT_ATOMS: atom_id res chain seq x y z
N MET A 1 -12.99 -22.37 11.92
CA MET A 1 -12.45 -22.11 11.83
C MET A 1 -11.64 -21.69 11.79
N ALA A 2 -11.51 -21.64 11.64
CA ALA A 2 -10.80 -21.26 11.66
C ALA A 2 -10.15 -20.80 11.42
N CYS A 3 -10.03 -20.82 11.20
CA CYS A 3 -9.38 -20.51 11.08
C CYS A 3 -8.75 -19.83 10.67
N ASN A 4 -8.86 -19.38 10.45
CA ASN A 4 -8.16 -18.64 10.22
C ASN A 4 -7.45 -18.01 10.80
N ALA A 5 -7.57 -18.34 11.12
CA ALA A 5 -7.02 -17.88 11.93
C ALA A 5 -5.98 -17.23 11.78
N GLY A 6 -5.90 -16.98 11.55
CA GLY A 6 -4.96 -16.57 11.34
C GLY A 6 -4.31 -15.43 11.44
N LYS A 7 -4.31 -14.63 10.48
CA LYS A 7 -3.55 -13.42 10.55
C LYS A 7 -4.33 -12.32 11.14
N THR A 8 -3.82 -11.69 12.16
CA THR A 8 -4.38 -10.46 12.66
C THR A 8 -3.36 -9.37 12.43
N PHE A 9 -3.83 -8.22 12.05
CA PHE A 9 -2.96 -7.07 11.80
C PHE A 9 -3.38 -5.92 12.73
N ASN A 10 -2.40 -5.15 13.16
CA ASN A 10 -2.67 -4.01 14.03
C ASN A 10 -3.04 -2.81 13.20
N LYS A 11 -4.01 -2.03 13.65
CA LYS A 11 -4.35 -0.79 12.98
C LYS A 11 -3.14 0.14 12.95
N ALA A 12 -3.05 0.93 11.91
CA ALA A 12 -1.94 1.87 11.76
C ALA A 12 -2.00 2.92 12.84
N GLU A 13 -0.84 3.33 13.32
CA GLU A 13 -0.75 4.32 14.38
C GLU A 13 -0.97 5.72 13.85
N ASP A 14 -0.61 5.97 12.60
CA ASP A 14 -0.78 7.27 11.97
C ASP A 14 -0.76 7.06 10.46
N ALA A 15 -0.85 8.15 9.71
CA ALA A 15 -0.90 8.08 8.26
C ALA A 15 0.38 7.49 7.68
N GLN A 16 1.52 7.89 8.21
CA GLN A 16 2.79 7.38 7.71
C GLN A 16 2.90 5.89 7.94
N ASP A 17 2.48 5.41 9.10
CA ASP A 17 2.50 3.99 9.40
C ASP A 17 1.58 3.22 8.45
N ALA A 18 0.39 3.74 8.17
CA ALA A 18 -0.53 3.09 7.24
C ALA A 18 0.10 2.95 5.86
N GLY A 19 0.72 4.02 5.37
CA GLY A 19 1.38 3.99 4.07
C GLY A 19 2.50 2.99 4.02
N ARG A 20 3.35 2.99 5.06
CA ARG A 20 4.49 2.09 5.10
C ARG A 20 4.06 0.64 5.19
N GLN A 21 3.07 0.33 6.03
CA GLN A 21 2.57 -1.03 6.15
C GLN A 21 1.96 -1.52 4.85
N PHE A 22 1.18 -0.67 4.19
CA PHE A 22 0.56 -1.01 2.92
C PHE A 22 1.62 -1.29 1.86
N ILE A 23 2.60 -0.41 1.74
CA ILE A 23 3.62 -0.54 0.71
C ILE A 23 4.47 -1.78 0.97
N ARG A 24 4.86 -2.00 2.24
CA ARG A 24 5.67 -3.18 2.56
C ARG A 24 4.91 -4.46 2.23
N ALA A 25 3.65 -4.50 2.56
CA ALA A 25 2.83 -5.66 2.24
C ALA A 25 2.76 -5.91 0.73
N SER A 26 2.61 -4.84 -0.04
CA SER A 26 2.55 -4.96 -1.49
C SER A 26 3.86 -5.48 -2.08
N LEU A 27 4.98 -4.98 -1.59
CA LEU A 27 6.29 -5.44 -2.06
C LEU A 27 6.55 -6.89 -1.69
N ASP A 28 6.01 -7.33 -0.55
CA ASP A 28 6.16 -8.70 -0.12
C ASP A 28 5.20 -9.66 -0.80
N GLY A 29 4.23 -9.14 -1.51
CA GLY A 29 3.19 -9.99 -2.11
C GLY A 29 2.15 -10.43 -1.10
N ASP A 30 2.10 -9.78 0.06
CA ASP A 30 1.13 -10.12 1.10
C ASP A 30 -0.10 -9.26 0.92
N TYR A 31 -0.95 -9.65 -0.02
CA TYR A 31 -2.09 -8.81 -0.39
C TYR A 31 -3.26 -8.92 0.59
N GLU A 32 -3.24 -9.89 1.47
CA GLU A 32 -4.20 -9.91 2.58
C GLU A 32 -3.89 -8.75 3.53
N LYS A 33 -2.63 -8.55 3.87
CA LYS A 33 -2.22 -7.45 4.72
C LYS A 33 -2.41 -6.12 4.01
N ALA A 34 -2.10 -6.05 2.72
CA ALA A 34 -2.29 -4.80 1.96
C ALA A 34 -3.76 -4.39 2.00
N ARG A 35 -4.69 -5.32 1.85
CA ARG A 35 -6.12 -5.00 1.90
C ARG A 35 -6.56 -4.53 3.28
N PHE A 36 -5.90 -4.98 4.32
CA PHE A 36 -6.22 -4.52 5.67
C PHE A 36 -5.97 -3.02 5.83
N TYR A 37 -4.92 -2.50 5.17
CA TYR A 37 -4.58 -1.08 5.28
C TYR A 37 -5.17 -0.25 4.13
N LEU A 38 -6.05 -0.83 3.34
CA LEU A 38 -6.64 -0.17 2.19
C LEU A 38 -8.07 0.27 2.51
N LEU A 39 -8.47 1.43 2.00
CA LEU A 39 -9.85 1.85 2.08
C LEU A 39 -10.69 0.88 1.23
N SER A 40 -11.67 0.21 1.85
CA SER A 40 -12.33 -0.92 1.24
C SER A 40 -13.55 -0.52 0.44
N ASP A 41 -13.41 0.32 -0.54
CA ASP A 41 -14.53 0.54 -1.45
C ASP A 41 -14.30 -0.28 -2.73
N SER A 42 -15.30 -0.34 -3.58
CA SER A 42 -15.23 -1.21 -4.74
C SER A 42 -14.12 -0.83 -5.69
N THR A 43 -13.85 0.45 -5.85
CA THR A 43 -12.79 0.90 -6.74
C THR A 43 -11.41 0.52 -6.20
N ASN A 44 -11.18 0.74 -4.92
CA ASN A 44 -9.90 0.36 -4.31
C ASN A 44 -9.71 -1.14 -4.35
N LEU A 45 -10.74 -1.92 -4.12
CA LEU A 45 -10.61 -3.37 -4.17
C LEU A 45 -10.28 -3.85 -5.60
N LEU A 46 -10.84 -3.21 -6.61
CA LEU A 46 -10.48 -3.51 -7.98
C LEU A 46 -9.03 -3.15 -8.27
N LEU A 47 -8.59 -1.98 -7.82
CA LEU A 47 -7.22 -1.52 -8.06
C LEU A 47 -6.20 -2.44 -7.39
N ILE A 48 -6.44 -2.84 -6.15
CA ILE A 48 -5.48 -3.70 -5.47
C ILE A 48 -5.47 -5.10 -6.10
N SER A 49 -6.59 -5.55 -6.63
CA SER A 49 -6.62 -6.81 -7.34
C SER A 49 -5.76 -6.77 -8.61
N LYS A 50 -5.73 -5.64 -9.29
CA LYS A 50 -4.86 -5.48 -10.45
C LYS A 50 -3.38 -5.47 -10.04
N TRP A 51 -3.05 -4.86 -8.93
CA TRP A 51 -1.69 -4.89 -8.40
C TRP A 51 -1.28 -6.33 -8.10
N GLN A 52 -2.19 -7.09 -7.46
CA GLN A 52 -1.90 -8.48 -7.12
C GLN A 52 -1.70 -9.33 -8.37
N GLN A 53 -2.53 -9.13 -9.39
CA GLN A 53 -2.38 -9.86 -10.64
C GLN A 53 -1.03 -9.55 -11.29
N GLY A 54 -0.61 -8.30 -11.25
CA GLY A 54 0.69 -7.92 -11.78
C GLY A 54 1.82 -8.61 -11.04
N PHE A 55 1.73 -8.66 -9.70
CA PHE A 55 2.73 -9.32 -8.89
C PHE A 55 2.78 -10.82 -9.20
N ASP A 56 1.60 -11.44 -9.31
CA ASP A 56 1.52 -12.87 -9.55
C ASP A 56 2.08 -13.28 -10.90
N LYS A 57 2.10 -12.37 -11.88
CA LYS A 57 2.64 -12.65 -13.19
C LYS A 57 4.15 -12.49 -13.28
N MET A 58 4.77 -11.92 -12.25
CA MET A 58 6.21 -11.74 -12.24
C MET A 58 6.90 -13.08 -12.02
N ASP A 59 8.11 -13.20 -12.53
CA ASP A 59 8.89 -14.40 -12.24
C ASP A 59 9.39 -14.35 -10.79
N GLN A 60 9.92 -15.45 -10.34
CA GLN A 60 10.31 -15.59 -8.95
C GLN A 60 11.44 -14.63 -8.58
N GLU A 61 12.37 -14.43 -9.49
CA GLU A 61 13.49 -13.55 -9.24
C GLU A 61 13.03 -12.10 -9.06
N THR A 62 12.12 -11.64 -9.92
CA THR A 62 11.59 -10.28 -9.81
C THR A 62 10.81 -10.10 -8.52
N ARG A 63 10.00 -11.08 -8.15
CA ARG A 63 9.26 -11.00 -6.89
C ARG A 63 10.22 -10.92 -5.69
N GLN A 64 11.33 -11.66 -5.74
CA GLN A 64 12.30 -11.62 -4.68
C GLN A 64 12.99 -10.25 -4.60
N GLN A 65 13.24 -9.62 -5.73
CA GLN A 65 13.84 -8.29 -5.75
C GLN A 65 12.91 -7.27 -5.11
N TYR A 66 11.61 -7.39 -5.33
CA TYR A 66 10.64 -6.50 -4.66
C TYR A 66 10.60 -6.76 -3.15
N ARG A 67 10.67 -8.03 -2.73
CA ARG A 67 10.68 -8.35 -1.31
C ARG A 67 11.91 -7.80 -0.62
N ASP A 68 13.05 -7.80 -1.31
CA ASP A 68 14.29 -7.31 -0.74
C ASP A 68 14.43 -5.80 -0.82
N ALA A 69 13.54 -5.14 -1.53
CA ALA A 69 13.65 -3.70 -1.74
C ALA A 69 13.31 -2.95 -0.47
N SER A 70 13.97 -1.81 -0.28
CA SER A 70 13.66 -0.91 0.82
C SER A 70 12.70 0.17 0.36
N ILE A 71 11.82 0.58 1.22
CA ILE A 71 10.90 1.69 0.95
C ILE A 71 11.68 2.98 1.15
N LEU A 72 11.60 3.86 0.15
CA LEU A 72 12.30 5.14 0.19
C LEU A 72 11.25 6.26 0.23
N PRO A 73 10.91 6.75 1.42
CA PRO A 73 9.98 7.86 1.52
C PRO A 73 10.58 9.11 0.90
N ILE A 74 9.82 9.83 0.09
CA ILE A 74 10.28 11.03 -0.55
C ILE A 74 9.63 12.25 0.06
N LYS A 75 8.31 12.22 0.25
CA LYS A 75 7.61 13.36 0.81
C LYS A 75 6.35 12.90 1.50
N ILE A 76 6.08 13.45 2.65
CA ILE A 76 4.85 13.18 3.40
C ILE A 76 4.27 14.54 3.74
N ARG A 77 3.02 14.77 3.32
CA ARG A 77 2.41 16.07 3.51
C ARG A 77 1.00 15.90 4.05
N ALA A 78 0.78 16.35 5.26
CA ALA A 78 -0.57 16.36 5.84
C ALA A 78 -1.35 17.51 5.21
N VAL A 79 -2.43 17.18 4.53
CA VAL A 79 -3.29 18.19 3.94
C VAL A 79 -4.22 18.75 5.00
N ASN A 80 -4.75 17.89 5.86
CA ASN A 80 -5.58 18.30 6.98
C ASN A 80 -5.57 17.15 7.98
N ASP A 81 -6.45 17.20 8.97
CA ASP A 81 -6.47 16.18 10.03
C ASP A 81 -6.83 14.80 9.55
N SER A 82 -7.39 14.67 8.36
CA SER A 82 -7.91 13.41 7.88
C SER A 82 -7.29 12.96 6.55
N VAL A 83 -6.39 13.73 5.97
CA VAL A 83 -5.82 13.41 4.67
C VAL A 83 -4.33 13.70 4.66
N THR A 84 -3.54 12.73 4.25
CA THR A 84 -2.09 12.89 4.09
C THR A 84 -1.71 12.37 2.70
N ILE A 85 -0.83 13.05 2.04
CA ILE A 85 -0.28 12.64 0.75
C ILE A 85 1.11 12.07 1.00
N TYR A 86 1.36 10.87 0.49
CA TYR A 86 2.60 10.18 0.76
C TYR A 86 3.24 9.77 -0.57
N SER A 87 4.44 10.28 -0.82
CA SER A 87 5.20 9.96 -2.03
C SER A 87 6.38 9.09 -1.66
N TYR A 88 6.61 8.05 -2.43
CA TYR A 88 7.66 7.10 -2.12
C TYR A 88 8.18 6.44 -3.39
N SER A 89 9.33 5.80 -3.26
CA SER A 89 9.81 4.88 -4.27
C SER A 89 10.40 3.67 -3.53
N ASN A 90 11.03 2.76 -4.23
CA ASN A 90 11.70 1.66 -3.57
C ASN A 90 13.08 1.47 -4.19
N SER A 91 13.94 0.72 -3.51
CA SER A 91 15.33 0.60 -3.92
C SER A 91 15.51 -0.22 -5.18
N PHE A 92 14.53 -1.04 -5.56
CA PHE A 92 14.59 -1.83 -6.78
C PHE A 92 14.10 -1.04 -7.98
N ARG A 93 12.91 -0.44 -7.88
CA ARG A 93 12.37 0.41 -8.93
C ARG A 93 12.33 1.81 -8.38
N LYS A 94 12.94 2.73 -9.06
CA LYS A 94 13.10 4.06 -8.51
C LYS A 94 12.04 5.05 -8.92
N ASP A 95 10.97 4.57 -9.51
CA ASP A 95 9.85 5.42 -9.91
C ASP A 95 9.12 5.92 -8.66
N THR A 96 8.74 7.17 -8.67
CA THR A 96 8.01 7.75 -7.54
C THR A 96 6.52 7.47 -7.70
N THR A 97 5.92 7.01 -6.62
CA THR A 97 4.47 6.80 -6.56
C THR A 97 3.91 7.67 -5.44
N THR A 98 2.78 8.28 -5.66
CA THR A 98 2.13 9.12 -4.67
C THR A 98 0.74 8.57 -4.38
N VAL A 99 0.48 8.29 -3.12
CA VAL A 99 -0.83 7.78 -2.70
C VAL A 99 -1.42 8.73 -1.68
N ARG A 100 -2.73 8.66 -1.54
CA ARG A 100 -3.46 9.43 -0.56
C ARG A 100 -3.79 8.51 0.60
N ILE A 101 -3.66 8.98 1.82
CA ILE A 101 -3.98 8.22 3.02
C ILE A 101 -5.04 9.00 3.76
N VAL A 102 -6.17 8.36 4.05
CA VAL A 102 -7.32 9.04 4.63
C VAL A 102 -7.66 8.44 5.97
N ARG A 103 -8.23 9.26 6.85
CA ARG A 103 -8.67 8.81 8.16
C ARG A 103 -10.17 8.66 8.14
N VAL A 104 -10.64 7.43 8.37
CA VAL A 104 -12.06 7.12 8.35
C VAL A 104 -12.40 6.45 9.67
N GLN A 105 -13.27 7.06 10.44
CA GLN A 105 -13.68 6.52 11.74
C GLN A 105 -12.49 6.19 12.62
N GLY A 106 -11.53 7.11 12.65
CA GLY A 106 -10.35 6.97 13.46
C GLY A 106 -9.27 6.05 12.93
N GLU A 107 -9.47 5.49 11.74
CA GLU A 107 -8.53 4.54 11.18
C GLU A 107 -7.89 5.10 9.92
N TRP A 108 -6.56 5.07 9.83
CA TRP A 108 -5.85 5.56 8.66
C TRP A 108 -5.74 4.45 7.60
N LEU A 109 -6.21 4.76 6.40
CA LEU A 109 -6.28 3.78 5.30
C LEU A 109 -5.78 4.39 4.00
N VAL A 110 -5.16 3.57 3.17
CA VAL A 110 -4.63 4.02 1.89
C VAL A 110 -5.75 4.06 0.85
N ASP A 111 -5.80 5.12 0.08
CA ASP A 111 -6.78 5.32 -0.97
C ASP A 111 -6.06 5.42 -2.31
N LEU A 112 -6.18 4.38 -3.12
CA LEU A 112 -5.49 4.31 -4.39
C LEU A 112 -6.17 5.10 -5.51
N LYS A 113 -7.41 5.50 -5.28
CA LYS A 113 -8.15 6.23 -6.31
C LYS A 113 -7.51 7.56 -6.66
N GLU A 114 -6.74 8.11 -5.74
CA GLU A 114 -6.15 9.41 -5.95
C GLU A 114 -4.66 9.31 -6.19
N ILE A 115 -4.23 8.36 -6.98
CA ILE A 115 -2.83 8.33 -7.36
C ILE A 115 -2.60 9.44 -8.35
N LEU A 116 -1.76 10.40 -7.94
CA LEU A 116 -1.69 11.61 -8.65
C LEU A 116 -0.79 11.57 -9.84
N ASN A 117 0.17 10.69 -9.88
CA ASN A 117 0.97 10.68 -10.99
C ASN A 117 0.64 9.57 -11.76
N ASP A 118 -0.17 9.54 -12.58
CA ASP A 118 -0.62 8.53 -13.29
C ASP A 118 0.36 7.87 -14.08
N LYS A 119 1.54 7.93 -13.89
CA LYS A 119 2.35 7.27 -14.56
C LYS A 119 2.60 6.00 -14.05
N HIS A 120 2.14 5.47 -13.16
CA HIS A 120 2.38 4.31 -12.70
C HIS A 120 1.66 3.45 -13.02
N PRO A 121 2.00 2.76 -12.98
CA PRO A 121 2.18 1.54 -13.25
C PRO A 121 1.57 0.94 -12.81
#